data_335dc6093f1b8284f6c1173bd0e20358
#
_entry.id   335dc6093f1b8284f6c1173bd0e20358
#
_cell.length_a   1.000
_cell.length_b   1.000
_cell.length_c   1.000
_cell.angle_alpha   90.00
_cell.angle_beta   90.00
_cell.angle_gamma   90.00
#
_symmetry.space_group_name_H-M   'P 1'
#
loop_
_entity.id
_entity.type
_entity.pdbx_description
1 polymer ?
#
loop_
_entity_poly.entity_id
_entity_poly.type
_entity_poly.pdbx_seq_one_letter_code
_entity_poly.pdbx_strand_id
1 'polypeptide(L)'
;MSTRGALALVALALAGCGGGADKPRAEAADEAKPALGVALNDEERGKLGVELGDVTSATFQPTLDGPARIVDAQTVVAAMADLDKATAEARMSDVALKRARDLYRADKTVSAETLETAERQAAADQAQLAVARAHASLQFGAAPWLGPEHREALLASLARGEMLVVSASFPSGLPAVRPGNLALRRVGREINEFWITTEIWTGPSDPSVPGPTMLGLLSTPAGLSYGERLIASVATGPEVAGSVVPASAVVLSGGEGWCYVEESDDVLARRRVDLGRPLAQGYFQASGFEPGEHVVIAGAGLLLARETGGAAASD
;
A
#
# COMPACT_ATOMS: atom_id res chain seq x y z
N MET A 1 44.54 21.00 -28.82
CA MET A 1 45.68 21.51 -28.02
C MET A 1 45.67 20.68 -26.77
N SER A 2 46.39 19.56 -26.73
CA SER A 2 47.76 19.35 -26.23
C SER A 2 47.84 19.67 -24.78
N THR A 3 48.10 18.68 -23.86
CA THR A 3 49.34 17.94 -23.65
C THR A 3 49.10 16.84 -22.60
N ARG A 4 49.38 15.70 -22.80
CA ARG A 4 50.34 14.63 -22.50
C ARG A 4 51.31 14.96 -21.34
N GLY A 5 51.37 14.06 -20.36
CA GLY A 5 52.37 13.98 -19.32
C GLY A 5 52.45 12.57 -18.77
N ALA A 6 53.37 11.77 -19.31
CA ALA A 6 53.82 10.48 -18.79
C ALA A 6 55.12 10.70 -17.97
N LEU A 7 55.33 9.84 -16.99
CA LEU A 7 56.65 9.44 -16.42
C LEU A 7 56.37 8.72 -15.07
N ALA A 8 56.99 7.68 -14.59
CA ALA A 8 58.02 6.76 -15.03
C ALA A 8 58.18 5.75 -13.90
N LEU A 9 58.49 4.54 -14.27
CA LEU A 9 58.88 3.43 -13.41
C LEU A 9 60.07 3.79 -12.46
N VAL A 10 60.00 3.22 -11.25
CA VAL A 10 61.24 2.76 -10.56
C VAL A 10 60.96 1.40 -9.94
N ALA A 11 61.63 0.38 -10.47
CA ALA A 11 61.73 -0.94 -9.89
C ALA A 11 62.94 -0.93 -8.94
N LEU A 12 62.79 -1.50 -7.77
CA LEU A 12 63.94 -1.88 -6.93
C LEU A 12 63.75 -3.31 -6.43
N ALA A 13 64.49 -4.22 -7.00
CA ALA A 13 64.58 -5.59 -6.55
C ALA A 13 65.60 -5.67 -5.42
N LEU A 14 65.33 -6.33 -4.31
CA LEU A 14 66.30 -6.84 -3.35
C LEU A 14 65.87 -8.27 -2.99
N ALA A 15 66.74 -9.19 -3.37
CA ALA A 15 66.70 -10.60 -3.02
C ALA A 15 67.14 -10.79 -1.56
N GLY A 16 66.36 -11.64 -0.83
CA GLY A 16 66.75 -12.14 0.48
C GLY A 16 66.25 -13.56 0.65
N CYS A 17 67.12 -14.54 0.53
CA CYS A 17 66.84 -15.94 0.83
C CYS A 17 66.58 -16.18 2.32
N GLY A 18 65.61 -16.99 2.68
CA GLY A 18 65.37 -17.52 4.01
C GLY A 18 64.28 -18.62 3.91
N GLY A 19 64.75 -19.88 3.86
CA GLY A 19 63.84 -21.03 3.79
C GLY A 19 63.16 -21.27 5.12
N GLY A 20 61.87 -21.59 5.02
CA GLY A 20 61.02 -22.08 6.08
C GLY A 20 59.84 -22.74 5.42
N ALA A 21 59.79 -24.05 5.44
CA ALA A 21 58.64 -24.83 4.98
C ALA A 21 57.50 -24.62 5.94
N ASP A 22 56.60 -23.69 5.62
CA ASP A 22 55.33 -23.59 6.28
C ASP A 22 54.33 -24.53 5.57
N LYS A 23 53.86 -25.49 6.35
CA LYS A 23 52.71 -26.35 6.02
C LYS A 23 51.49 -25.47 5.73
N PRO A 24 50.66 -25.85 4.79
CA PRO A 24 49.37 -25.15 4.60
C PRO A 24 48.61 -25.27 5.92
N ARG A 25 48.39 -24.13 6.55
CA ARG A 25 47.44 -23.96 7.66
C ARG A 25 46.07 -24.32 7.10
N ALA A 26 45.54 -25.45 7.58
CA ALA A 26 44.18 -25.80 7.35
C ALA A 26 43.30 -24.56 7.67
N GLU A 27 42.52 -24.11 6.71
CA GLU A 27 41.40 -23.20 6.94
C GLU A 27 40.65 -23.72 8.16
N ALA A 28 40.62 -22.88 9.20
CA ALA A 28 39.76 -23.15 10.34
C ALA A 28 38.36 -23.30 9.79
N ALA A 29 37.79 -24.48 9.90
CA ALA A 29 36.39 -24.72 9.72
C ALA A 29 35.68 -23.66 10.55
N ASP A 30 34.80 -22.93 9.89
CA ASP A 30 33.83 -22.02 10.51
C ASP A 30 33.21 -22.83 11.66
N GLU A 31 33.58 -22.47 12.91
CA GLU A 31 32.92 -23.09 14.07
C GLU A 31 31.47 -22.72 13.98
N ALA A 32 30.66 -23.64 13.45
CA ALA A 32 29.23 -23.54 13.46
C ALA A 32 28.82 -23.22 14.90
N LYS A 33 28.32 -21.99 15.11
CA LYS A 33 27.70 -21.62 16.39
C LYS A 33 26.78 -22.78 16.78
N PRO A 34 26.86 -23.28 18.03
CA PRO A 34 26.03 -24.40 18.45
C PRO A 34 24.58 -24.05 18.10
N ALA A 35 23.93 -24.94 17.36
CA ALA A 35 22.54 -24.75 17.00
C ALA A 35 21.76 -24.60 18.29
N LEU A 36 21.14 -23.44 18.49
CA LEU A 36 20.25 -23.22 19.63
C LEU A 36 19.07 -24.18 19.47
N GLY A 37 18.86 -25.07 20.44
CA GLY A 37 17.80 -26.08 20.34
C GLY A 37 17.82 -27.06 21.50
N VAL A 38 16.86 -27.96 21.50
CA VAL A 38 16.66 -28.97 22.52
C VAL A 38 16.54 -30.34 21.88
N ALA A 39 17.35 -31.29 22.35
CA ALA A 39 17.18 -32.71 22.00
C ALA A 39 16.15 -33.36 22.93
N LEU A 40 15.14 -34.03 22.38
CA LEU A 40 14.03 -34.68 23.10
C LEU A 40 13.66 -35.97 22.42
N ASN A 41 13.58 -37.04 23.18
CA ASN A 41 12.99 -38.29 22.70
C ASN A 41 11.44 -38.23 22.77
N ASP A 42 10.75 -39.21 22.17
CA ASP A 42 9.29 -39.24 22.12
C ASP A 42 8.61 -39.24 23.48
N GLU A 43 9.20 -39.91 24.50
CA GLU A 43 8.67 -39.93 25.87
C GLU A 43 8.74 -38.53 26.52
N GLU A 44 9.84 -37.82 26.29
CA GLU A 44 10.02 -36.44 26.79
C GLU A 44 9.10 -35.44 26.06
N ARG A 45 8.90 -35.58 24.74
CA ARG A 45 7.94 -34.84 23.95
C ARG A 45 6.53 -34.99 24.52
N GLY A 46 6.12 -36.22 24.79
CA GLY A 46 4.82 -36.50 25.40
C GLY A 46 4.64 -35.88 26.78
N LYS A 47 5.68 -35.95 27.65
CA LYS A 47 5.66 -35.34 29.00
C LYS A 47 5.58 -33.80 28.96
N LEU A 48 6.19 -33.16 27.97
CA LEU A 48 6.18 -31.72 27.78
C LEU A 48 4.96 -31.22 26.99
N GLY A 49 4.12 -32.14 26.50
CA GLY A 49 2.96 -31.78 25.66
C GLY A 49 3.36 -31.08 24.35
N VAL A 50 4.47 -31.53 23.73
CA VAL A 50 4.94 -30.97 22.48
C VAL A 50 4.05 -31.48 21.35
N GLU A 51 3.40 -30.54 20.63
CA GLU A 51 2.64 -30.82 19.42
C GLU A 51 3.30 -30.10 18.24
N LEU A 52 3.34 -30.76 17.09
CA LEU A 52 3.88 -30.20 15.87
C LEU A 52 2.73 -29.70 14.97
N GLY A 53 3.02 -28.70 14.19
CA GLY A 53 2.15 -28.18 13.14
C GLY A 53 2.98 -27.75 11.95
N ASP A 54 2.33 -27.61 10.80
CA ASP A 54 3.02 -27.37 9.54
C ASP A 54 3.21 -25.87 9.26
N VAL A 55 4.37 -25.54 8.72
CA VAL A 55 4.60 -24.29 8.03
C VAL A 55 3.90 -24.35 6.67
N THR A 56 3.05 -23.38 6.37
CA THR A 56 2.27 -23.36 5.13
C THR A 56 2.79 -22.33 4.15
N SER A 57 2.62 -22.58 2.85
CA SER A 57 2.93 -21.59 1.81
C SER A 57 1.97 -20.40 1.87
N ALA A 58 2.48 -19.20 1.65
CA ALA A 58 1.66 -18.01 1.55
C ALA A 58 2.31 -16.95 0.67
N THR A 59 1.53 -15.96 0.27
CA THR A 59 2.02 -14.74 -0.33
C THR A 59 1.75 -13.56 0.61
N PHE A 60 2.61 -12.58 0.58
CA PHE A 60 2.49 -11.34 1.36
C PHE A 60 2.69 -10.15 0.46
N GLN A 61 1.73 -9.25 0.47
CA GLN A 61 1.86 -7.94 -0.19
C GLN A 61 1.97 -6.86 0.89
N PRO A 62 3.08 -6.14 0.96
CA PRO A 62 3.19 -5.03 1.90
C PRO A 62 2.17 -3.94 1.55
N THR A 63 1.44 -3.48 2.54
CA THR A 63 0.40 -2.46 2.40
C THR A 63 0.65 -1.29 3.33
N LEU A 64 0.09 -0.15 2.97
CA LEU A 64 -0.01 1.03 3.81
C LEU A 64 -1.48 1.29 4.10
N ASP A 65 -1.83 1.39 5.36
CA ASP A 65 -3.19 1.65 5.81
C ASP A 65 -3.41 3.15 6.07
N GLY A 66 -4.63 3.60 5.78
CA GLY A 66 -5.08 4.95 6.09
C GLY A 66 -6.57 4.99 6.40
N PRO A 67 -7.03 5.98 7.17
CA PRO A 67 -8.45 6.18 7.42
C PRO A 67 -9.17 6.55 6.12
N ALA A 68 -10.35 5.97 5.93
CA ALA A 68 -11.21 6.24 4.79
C ALA A 68 -12.65 6.48 5.23
N ARG A 69 -13.40 7.14 4.37
CA ARG A 69 -14.84 7.37 4.56
C ARG A 69 -15.59 7.35 3.24
N ILE A 70 -16.85 6.94 3.30
CA ILE A 70 -17.76 7.08 2.17
C ILE A 70 -18.21 8.55 2.08
N VAL A 71 -17.99 9.15 0.92
CA VAL A 71 -18.39 10.55 0.64
C VAL A 71 -19.90 10.61 0.43
N ASP A 72 -20.54 11.66 0.95
CA ASP A 72 -21.97 11.88 0.73
C ASP A 72 -22.24 12.15 -0.77
N ALA A 73 -23.13 11.33 -1.33
CA ALA A 73 -23.52 11.46 -2.72
C ALA A 73 -24.15 12.82 -3.05
N GLN A 74 -24.85 13.46 -2.11
CA GLN A 74 -25.44 14.78 -2.32
C GLN A 74 -24.37 15.82 -2.65
N THR A 75 -23.22 15.74 -1.98
CA THR A 75 -22.08 16.64 -2.24
C THR A 75 -21.55 16.47 -3.66
N VAL A 76 -21.44 15.25 -4.14
CA VAL A 76 -20.99 14.94 -5.51
C VAL A 76 -22.02 15.40 -6.54
N VAL A 77 -23.29 15.06 -6.30
CA VAL A 77 -24.42 15.43 -7.20
C VAL A 77 -24.55 16.95 -7.32
N ALA A 78 -24.46 17.69 -6.21
CA ALA A 78 -24.55 19.15 -6.21
C ALA A 78 -23.41 19.78 -7.05
N ALA A 79 -22.18 19.37 -6.84
CA ALA A 79 -21.05 19.89 -7.61
C ALA A 79 -21.16 19.59 -9.12
N MET A 80 -21.67 18.40 -9.48
CA MET A 80 -21.93 18.04 -10.86
C MET A 80 -23.05 18.87 -11.48
N ALA A 81 -24.17 19.08 -10.75
CA ALA A 81 -25.29 19.91 -11.22
C ALA A 81 -24.85 21.36 -11.47
N ASP A 82 -24.07 21.94 -10.57
CA ASP A 82 -23.50 23.30 -10.73
C ASP A 82 -22.61 23.39 -11.97
N LEU A 83 -21.76 22.39 -12.20
CA LEU A 83 -20.89 22.34 -13.36
C LEU A 83 -21.67 22.16 -14.66
N ASP A 84 -22.73 21.35 -14.67
CA ASP A 84 -23.59 21.14 -15.84
C ASP A 84 -24.38 22.41 -16.18
N LYS A 85 -24.94 23.06 -15.17
CA LYS A 85 -25.63 24.34 -15.33
C LYS A 85 -24.70 25.39 -15.95
N ALA A 86 -23.55 25.62 -15.34
CA ALA A 86 -22.57 26.61 -15.84
C ALA A 86 -22.08 26.26 -17.26
N THR A 87 -21.91 24.96 -17.57
CA THR A 87 -21.53 24.51 -18.92
C THR A 87 -22.62 24.81 -19.95
N ALA A 88 -23.89 24.58 -19.60
CA ALA A 88 -25.03 24.87 -20.47
C ALA A 88 -25.17 26.37 -20.74
N GLU A 89 -25.09 27.21 -19.69
CA GLU A 89 -25.17 28.68 -19.77
C GLU A 89 -24.05 29.24 -20.66
N ALA A 90 -22.80 28.85 -20.43
CA ALA A 90 -21.67 29.26 -21.26
C ALA A 90 -21.82 28.84 -22.73
N ARG A 91 -22.32 27.62 -22.99
CA ARG A 91 -22.59 27.17 -24.37
C ARG A 91 -23.67 28.00 -25.04
N MET A 92 -24.75 28.33 -24.34
CA MET A 92 -25.85 29.11 -24.88
C MET A 92 -25.42 30.56 -25.21
N SER A 93 -24.70 31.19 -24.33
CA SER A 93 -24.19 32.56 -24.55
C SER A 93 -23.13 32.62 -25.66
N ASP A 94 -22.24 31.61 -25.78
CA ASP A 94 -21.30 31.52 -26.87
C ASP A 94 -21.98 31.40 -28.25
N VAL A 95 -23.06 30.60 -28.34
CA VAL A 95 -23.87 30.48 -29.56
C VAL A 95 -24.57 31.82 -29.89
N ALA A 96 -25.13 32.50 -28.87
CA ALA A 96 -25.76 33.78 -29.03
C ALA A 96 -24.76 34.87 -29.49
N LEU A 97 -23.60 34.89 -28.87
CA LEU A 97 -22.50 35.79 -29.26
C LEU A 97 -22.05 35.54 -30.71
N LYS A 98 -21.85 34.30 -31.08
CA LYS A 98 -21.47 33.95 -32.46
C LYS A 98 -22.51 34.47 -33.44
N ARG A 99 -23.80 34.23 -33.17
CA ARG A 99 -24.89 34.73 -34.01
C ARG A 99 -24.90 36.26 -34.10
N ALA A 100 -24.76 36.98 -32.98
CA ALA A 100 -24.70 38.42 -32.94
C ALA A 100 -23.53 39.00 -33.76
N ARG A 101 -22.35 38.37 -33.67
CA ARG A 101 -21.16 38.73 -34.46
C ARG A 101 -21.38 38.54 -35.96
N ASP A 102 -21.97 37.41 -36.34
CA ASP A 102 -22.20 37.12 -37.76
C ASP A 102 -23.20 38.07 -38.39
N LEU A 103 -24.31 38.41 -37.67
CA LEU A 103 -25.32 39.40 -38.11
C LEU A 103 -24.76 40.82 -38.16
N TYR A 104 -23.92 41.22 -37.21
CA TYR A 104 -23.29 42.52 -37.20
C TYR A 104 -22.28 42.69 -38.35
N ARG A 105 -21.55 41.63 -38.69
CA ARG A 105 -20.59 41.64 -39.84
C ARG A 105 -21.25 41.63 -41.18
N ALA A 106 -22.32 40.85 -41.37
CA ALA A 106 -22.97 40.68 -42.66
C ALA A 106 -23.64 41.97 -43.13
N ASP A 107 -24.61 42.48 -42.34
CA ASP A 107 -25.47 43.59 -42.78
C ASP A 107 -25.69 44.67 -41.68
N LYS A 108 -24.98 44.59 -40.58
CA LYS A 108 -25.24 45.44 -39.38
C LYS A 108 -26.72 45.38 -38.94
N THR A 109 -27.36 44.25 -39.13
CA THR A 109 -28.76 44.02 -38.77
C THR A 109 -29.04 44.03 -37.29
N VAL A 110 -27.97 43.93 -36.46
CA VAL A 110 -28.05 44.14 -35.03
C VAL A 110 -27.25 45.38 -34.61
N SER A 111 -27.64 46.05 -33.54
CA SER A 111 -26.96 47.23 -33.02
C SER A 111 -25.61 46.86 -32.36
N ALA A 112 -24.69 47.80 -32.28
CA ALA A 112 -23.44 47.64 -31.53
C ALA A 112 -23.73 47.29 -30.05
N GLU A 113 -24.74 47.91 -29.45
CA GLU A 113 -25.17 47.62 -28.10
C GLU A 113 -25.62 46.15 -27.89
N THR A 114 -26.34 45.59 -28.88
CA THR A 114 -26.73 44.15 -28.86
C THR A 114 -25.51 43.26 -28.91
N LEU A 115 -24.51 43.56 -29.74
CA LEU A 115 -23.26 42.81 -29.80
C LEU A 115 -22.49 42.92 -28.48
N GLU A 116 -22.31 44.14 -27.94
CA GLU A 116 -21.62 44.33 -26.65
C GLU A 116 -22.32 43.63 -25.49
N THR A 117 -23.65 43.56 -25.51
CA THR A 117 -24.43 42.81 -24.50
C THR A 117 -24.19 41.33 -24.62
N ALA A 118 -24.18 40.75 -25.82
CA ALA A 118 -23.85 39.34 -26.03
C ALA A 118 -22.41 39.04 -25.64
N GLU A 119 -21.46 39.94 -25.88
CA GLU A 119 -20.05 39.79 -25.46
C GLU A 119 -19.91 39.80 -23.93
N ARG A 120 -20.57 40.71 -23.25
CA ARG A 120 -20.56 40.76 -21.77
C ARG A 120 -21.18 39.52 -21.15
N GLN A 121 -22.33 39.04 -21.71
CA GLN A 121 -22.98 37.84 -21.21
C GLN A 121 -22.10 36.61 -21.39
N ALA A 122 -21.53 36.41 -22.58
CA ALA A 122 -20.63 35.28 -22.83
C ALA A 122 -19.40 35.30 -21.93
N ALA A 123 -18.83 36.46 -21.69
CA ALA A 123 -17.70 36.64 -20.76
C ALA A 123 -18.11 36.29 -19.30
N ALA A 124 -19.27 36.70 -18.86
CA ALA A 124 -19.77 36.42 -17.52
C ALA A 124 -20.03 34.91 -17.32
N ASP A 125 -20.66 34.24 -18.30
CA ASP A 125 -20.99 32.82 -18.22
C ASP A 125 -19.71 31.95 -18.32
N GLN A 126 -18.73 32.35 -19.12
CA GLN A 126 -17.41 31.68 -19.16
C GLN A 126 -16.66 31.81 -17.83
N ALA A 127 -16.73 33.00 -17.20
CA ALA A 127 -16.16 33.18 -15.86
C ALA A 127 -16.87 32.30 -14.82
N GLN A 128 -18.19 32.22 -14.87
CA GLN A 128 -18.97 31.33 -13.98
C GLN A 128 -18.61 29.86 -14.18
N LEU A 129 -18.46 29.41 -15.42
CA LEU A 129 -18.00 28.05 -15.74
C LEU A 129 -16.59 27.78 -15.18
N ALA A 130 -15.67 28.76 -15.29
CA ALA A 130 -14.33 28.64 -14.72
C ALA A 130 -14.39 28.48 -13.19
N VAL A 131 -15.25 29.24 -12.50
CA VAL A 131 -15.47 29.12 -11.05
C VAL A 131 -16.05 27.75 -10.69
N ALA A 132 -17.09 27.28 -11.40
CA ALA A 132 -17.68 25.97 -11.15
C ALA A 132 -16.67 24.82 -11.33
N ARG A 133 -15.82 24.90 -12.37
CA ARG A 133 -14.73 23.93 -12.59
C ARG A 133 -13.71 23.97 -11.47
N ALA A 134 -13.30 25.17 -11.04
CA ALA A 134 -12.34 25.34 -9.95
C ALA A 134 -12.89 24.74 -8.64
N HIS A 135 -14.15 25.02 -8.29
CA HIS A 135 -14.79 24.44 -7.11
C HIS A 135 -14.82 22.92 -7.16
N ALA A 136 -15.27 22.31 -8.27
CA ALA A 136 -15.31 20.88 -8.43
C ALA A 136 -13.89 20.25 -8.34
N SER A 137 -12.88 20.89 -8.92
CA SER A 137 -11.48 20.43 -8.83
C SER A 137 -10.90 20.58 -7.43
N LEU A 138 -11.22 21.64 -6.71
CA LEU A 138 -10.80 21.83 -5.32
C LEU A 138 -11.45 20.82 -4.37
N GLN A 139 -12.67 20.37 -4.69
CA GLN A 139 -13.43 19.44 -3.86
C GLN A 139 -13.12 17.98 -4.16
N PHE A 140 -12.86 17.63 -5.42
CA PHE A 140 -12.70 16.25 -5.85
C PHE A 140 -11.39 15.98 -6.58
N GLY A 141 -10.49 16.94 -6.70
CA GLY A 141 -9.24 16.76 -7.46
C GLY A 141 -9.50 16.57 -8.95
N ALA A 142 -8.67 15.76 -9.60
CA ALA A 142 -8.79 15.41 -11.02
C ALA A 142 -9.77 14.24 -11.22
N ALA A 143 -10.99 14.39 -10.74
CA ALA A 143 -12.01 13.34 -10.82
C ALA A 143 -12.37 13.01 -12.28
N PRO A 144 -12.55 11.71 -12.63
CA PRO A 144 -12.86 11.30 -14.00
C PRO A 144 -14.18 11.88 -14.53
N TRP A 145 -15.15 12.12 -13.66
CA TRP A 145 -16.45 12.69 -14.03
C TRP A 145 -16.46 14.22 -14.25
N LEU A 146 -15.36 14.92 -14.08
CA LEU A 146 -15.28 16.34 -14.45
C LEU A 146 -15.43 16.53 -15.97
N GLY A 147 -15.15 15.46 -16.77
CA GLY A 147 -15.50 15.40 -18.18
C GLY A 147 -17.00 15.11 -18.42
N PRO A 148 -17.62 15.64 -19.48
CA PRO A 148 -19.03 15.49 -19.74
C PRO A 148 -19.45 14.04 -20.07
N GLU A 149 -18.54 13.24 -20.64
CA GLU A 149 -18.85 11.93 -21.22
C GLU A 149 -19.29 10.87 -20.20
N HIS A 150 -18.76 10.94 -18.97
CA HIS A 150 -19.04 9.94 -17.92
C HIS A 150 -19.97 10.44 -16.84
N ARG A 151 -20.35 11.72 -16.87
CA ARG A 151 -21.06 12.39 -15.78
C ARG A 151 -22.48 11.88 -15.61
N GLU A 152 -23.24 11.77 -16.68
CA GLU A 152 -24.64 11.33 -16.65
C GLU A 152 -24.78 9.89 -16.12
N ALA A 153 -23.92 8.99 -16.60
CA ALA A 153 -23.90 7.60 -16.17
C ALA A 153 -23.55 7.46 -14.69
N LEU A 154 -22.56 8.24 -14.23
CA LEU A 154 -22.14 8.23 -12.83
C LEU A 154 -23.24 8.81 -11.92
N LEU A 155 -23.88 9.94 -12.28
CA LEU A 155 -25.00 10.50 -11.54
C LEU A 155 -26.15 9.51 -11.38
N ALA A 156 -26.50 8.81 -12.46
CA ALA A 156 -27.53 7.79 -12.42
C ALA A 156 -27.16 6.64 -11.47
N SER A 157 -25.92 6.18 -11.49
CA SER A 157 -25.44 5.09 -10.64
C SER A 157 -25.35 5.50 -9.16
N LEU A 158 -24.89 6.74 -8.87
CA LEU A 158 -24.92 7.30 -7.50
C LEU A 158 -26.34 7.43 -6.97
N ALA A 159 -27.28 7.91 -7.80
CA ALA A 159 -28.68 8.07 -7.41
C ALA A 159 -29.38 6.72 -7.10
N ARG A 160 -28.98 5.65 -7.78
CA ARG A 160 -29.47 4.29 -7.51
C ARG A 160 -28.72 3.58 -6.39
N GLY A 161 -27.65 4.18 -5.83
CA GLY A 161 -26.81 3.55 -4.83
C GLY A 161 -25.97 2.39 -5.37
N GLU A 162 -25.75 2.31 -6.67
CA GLU A 162 -24.92 1.29 -7.33
C GLU A 162 -23.43 1.61 -7.26
N MET A 163 -23.11 2.88 -7.05
CA MET A 163 -21.75 3.37 -6.88
C MET A 163 -21.64 4.28 -5.68
N LEU A 164 -20.48 4.25 -5.04
CA LEU A 164 -20.11 5.17 -3.95
C LEU A 164 -18.75 5.82 -4.27
N VAL A 165 -18.57 7.02 -3.75
CA VAL A 165 -17.26 7.69 -3.74
C VAL A 165 -16.62 7.49 -2.38
N VAL A 166 -15.36 7.07 -2.36
CA VAL A 166 -14.57 6.88 -1.16
C VAL A 166 -13.47 7.93 -1.11
N SER A 167 -13.23 8.50 0.05
CA SER A 167 -12.08 9.36 0.35
C SER A 167 -11.19 8.66 1.37
N ALA A 168 -9.90 8.47 1.05
CA ALA A 168 -8.91 7.85 1.91
C ALA A 168 -7.70 8.75 2.07
N SER A 169 -7.24 8.98 3.29
CA SER A 169 -6.07 9.80 3.61
C SER A 169 -4.94 8.92 4.14
N PHE A 170 -3.71 9.22 3.75
CA PHE A 170 -2.52 8.44 4.11
C PHE A 170 -1.51 9.31 4.88
N PRO A 171 -1.59 9.38 6.21
CA PRO A 171 -0.71 10.22 7.02
C PRO A 171 0.79 9.92 6.86
N SER A 172 1.13 8.69 6.57
CA SER A 172 2.52 8.24 6.34
C SER A 172 3.02 8.51 4.90
N GLY A 173 2.22 9.19 4.07
CA GLY A 173 2.52 9.41 2.66
C GLY A 173 1.91 8.33 1.76
N LEU A 174 2.16 8.42 0.46
CA LEU A 174 1.78 7.40 -0.53
C LEU A 174 3.04 6.67 -1.02
N PRO A 175 2.91 5.43 -1.50
CA PRO A 175 4.02 4.72 -2.10
C PRO A 175 4.54 5.46 -3.34
N ALA A 176 5.83 5.28 -3.66
CA ALA A 176 6.45 5.90 -4.83
C ALA A 176 5.78 5.47 -6.16
N VAL A 177 5.27 4.26 -6.21
CA VAL A 177 4.47 3.75 -7.33
C VAL A 177 3.01 4.05 -7.05
N ARG A 178 2.34 4.71 -7.98
CA ARG A 178 0.90 5.03 -7.84
C ARG A 178 0.10 3.74 -7.70
N PRO A 179 -0.71 3.59 -6.65
CA PRO A 179 -1.56 2.42 -6.48
C PRO A 179 -2.58 2.31 -7.63
N GLY A 180 -2.96 1.08 -7.98
CA GLY A 180 -4.00 0.81 -8.97
C GLY A 180 -5.41 0.84 -8.41
N ASN A 181 -5.55 0.52 -7.13
CA ASN A 181 -6.82 0.46 -6.40
C ASN A 181 -6.62 0.74 -4.90
N LEU A 182 -7.72 0.90 -4.18
CA LEU A 182 -7.79 0.88 -2.73
C LEU A 182 -8.55 -0.37 -2.30
N ALA A 183 -7.98 -1.15 -1.39
CA ALA A 183 -8.70 -2.18 -0.66
C ALA A 183 -9.31 -1.54 0.59
N LEU A 184 -10.60 -1.75 0.83
CA LEU A 184 -11.36 -1.12 1.91
C LEU A 184 -11.87 -2.19 2.86
N ARG A 185 -11.83 -1.93 4.17
CA ARG A 185 -12.39 -2.79 5.20
C ARG A 185 -13.03 -1.97 6.31
N ARG A 186 -13.98 -2.57 7.03
CA ARG A 186 -14.59 -1.93 8.21
C ARG A 186 -13.61 -1.85 9.36
N VAL A 187 -13.75 -0.79 10.15
CA VAL A 187 -13.00 -0.65 11.40
C VAL A 187 -13.51 -1.67 12.43
N GLY A 188 -12.58 -2.44 13.02
CA GLY A 188 -12.89 -3.34 14.14
C GLY A 188 -13.59 -4.66 13.79
N ARG A 189 -13.80 -4.97 12.51
CA ARG A 189 -14.27 -6.28 12.07
C ARG A 189 -13.13 -7.15 11.55
N GLU A 190 -13.30 -8.47 11.65
CA GLU A 190 -12.38 -9.45 11.09
C GLU A 190 -12.20 -9.24 9.59
N ILE A 191 -11.03 -9.61 9.08
CA ILE A 191 -10.48 -9.29 7.74
C ILE A 191 -11.29 -9.91 6.58
N ASN A 192 -12.45 -10.50 6.83
CA ASN A 192 -13.18 -11.30 5.86
C ASN A 192 -14.09 -10.50 4.90
N GLU A 193 -14.36 -9.22 5.19
CA GLU A 193 -15.14 -8.35 4.30
C GLU A 193 -14.27 -7.20 3.82
N PHE A 194 -13.92 -7.22 2.55
CA PHE A 194 -13.21 -6.12 1.91
C PHE A 194 -13.85 -5.78 0.56
N TRP A 195 -13.71 -4.51 0.18
CA TRP A 195 -14.14 -3.97 -1.10
C TRP A 195 -12.94 -3.39 -1.83
N ILE A 196 -12.94 -3.46 -3.14
CA ILE A 196 -11.88 -2.91 -3.98
C ILE A 196 -12.48 -1.82 -4.86
N THR A 197 -11.83 -0.65 -4.89
CA THR A 197 -12.22 0.44 -5.77
C THR A 197 -11.92 0.09 -7.23
N THR A 198 -12.79 0.50 -8.13
CA THR A 198 -12.62 0.27 -9.59
C THR A 198 -11.74 1.33 -10.23
N GLU A 199 -11.74 2.53 -9.70
CA GLU A 199 -10.99 3.67 -10.22
C GLU A 199 -10.54 4.55 -9.05
N ILE A 200 -9.32 5.09 -9.12
CA ILE A 200 -8.75 5.98 -8.10
C ILE A 200 -8.05 7.19 -8.71
N TRP A 201 -8.07 8.30 -7.98
CA TRP A 201 -7.35 9.52 -8.34
C TRP A 201 -6.93 10.30 -7.11
N THR A 202 -6.03 11.27 -7.28
CA THR A 202 -5.58 12.15 -6.19
C THR A 202 -6.67 13.15 -5.88
N GLY A 203 -7.09 13.20 -4.63
CA GLY A 203 -8.04 14.17 -4.09
C GLY A 203 -7.34 15.35 -3.41
N PRO A 204 -8.12 16.36 -3.01
CA PRO A 204 -7.63 17.42 -2.15
C PRO A 204 -7.29 16.86 -0.76
N SER A 205 -6.32 17.47 -0.09
CA SER A 205 -5.99 17.11 1.29
C SER A 205 -7.17 17.43 2.22
N ASP A 206 -7.51 16.49 3.09
CA ASP A 206 -8.50 16.71 4.15
C ASP A 206 -7.83 17.48 5.30
N PRO A 207 -8.31 18.68 5.66
CA PRO A 207 -7.72 19.45 6.75
C PRO A 207 -7.79 18.76 8.12
N SER A 208 -8.72 17.83 8.29
CA SER A 208 -8.91 17.07 9.54
C SER A 208 -8.00 15.86 9.66
N VAL A 209 -7.42 15.38 8.54
CA VAL A 209 -6.54 14.22 8.50
C VAL A 209 -5.30 14.58 7.69
N PRO A 210 -4.12 14.69 8.31
CA PRO A 210 -2.89 15.04 7.59
C PRO A 210 -2.53 13.98 6.56
N GLY A 211 -1.85 14.41 5.49
CA GLY A 211 -1.33 13.55 4.45
C GLY A 211 -2.05 13.64 3.11
N PRO A 212 -1.52 13.00 2.08
CA PRO A 212 -2.14 12.95 0.78
C PRO A 212 -3.44 12.15 0.82
N THR A 213 -4.44 12.63 0.06
CA THR A 213 -5.75 12.00 -0.04
C THR A 213 -5.93 11.38 -1.42
N MET A 214 -6.47 10.18 -1.44
CA MET A 214 -6.95 9.51 -2.64
C MET A 214 -8.46 9.37 -2.59
N LEU A 215 -9.09 9.60 -3.72
CA LEU A 215 -10.49 9.33 -3.95
C LEU A 215 -10.62 8.09 -4.84
N GLY A 216 -11.72 7.36 -4.68
CA GLY A 216 -11.98 6.18 -5.50
C GLY A 216 -13.46 5.95 -5.71
N LEU A 217 -13.79 5.25 -6.80
CA LEU A 217 -15.12 4.74 -7.07
C LEU A 217 -15.24 3.30 -6.58
N LEU A 218 -16.30 3.01 -5.90
CA LEU A 218 -16.66 1.69 -5.41
C LEU A 218 -17.96 1.24 -6.08
N SER A 219 -17.89 0.16 -6.85
CA SER A 219 -19.04 -0.49 -7.46
C SER A 219 -19.63 -1.53 -6.52
N THR A 220 -20.94 -1.70 -6.56
CA THR A 220 -21.66 -2.72 -5.78
C THR A 220 -21.38 -2.63 -4.26
N PRO A 221 -21.73 -1.51 -3.62
CA PRO A 221 -21.39 -1.27 -2.22
C PRO A 221 -22.35 -1.97 -1.25
N ALA A 222 -22.64 -3.24 -1.43
CA ALA A 222 -23.57 -3.97 -0.57
C ALA A 222 -23.21 -3.79 0.91
N GLY A 223 -24.14 -3.17 1.65
CA GLY A 223 -24.03 -2.99 3.10
C GLY A 223 -23.18 -1.81 3.58
N LEU A 224 -22.69 -0.92 2.69
CA LEU A 224 -22.00 0.32 3.07
C LEU A 224 -22.96 1.52 3.06
N SER A 225 -22.74 2.46 3.97
CA SER A 225 -23.55 3.66 4.13
C SER A 225 -22.74 4.94 3.95
N TYR A 226 -23.39 6.02 3.51
CA TYR A 226 -22.75 7.34 3.44
C TYR A 226 -22.22 7.78 4.82
N GLY A 227 -21.04 8.37 4.82
CA GLY A 227 -20.35 8.78 6.04
C GLY A 227 -19.71 7.64 6.84
N GLU A 228 -19.87 6.38 6.41
CA GLU A 228 -19.26 5.23 7.09
C GLU A 228 -17.74 5.34 7.07
N ARG A 229 -17.12 5.01 8.22
CA ARG A 229 -15.67 5.02 8.39
C ARG A 229 -15.10 3.64 8.09
N LEU A 230 -14.07 3.65 7.27
CA LEU A 230 -13.37 2.46 6.79
C LEU A 230 -11.87 2.63 7.02
N ILE A 231 -11.15 1.55 6.80
CA ILE A 231 -9.70 1.57 6.61
C ILE A 231 -9.45 1.26 5.14
N ALA A 232 -8.68 2.12 4.48
CA ALA A 232 -8.17 1.89 3.14
C ALA A 232 -6.75 1.37 3.22
N SER A 233 -6.43 0.37 2.42
CA SER A 233 -5.10 -0.19 2.26
C SER A 233 -4.64 -0.03 0.83
N VAL A 234 -3.39 0.41 0.62
CA VAL A 234 -2.74 0.48 -0.69
C VAL A 234 -1.50 -0.41 -0.68
N ALA A 235 -1.28 -1.12 -1.77
CA ALA A 235 -0.05 -1.90 -1.94
C ALA A 235 1.16 -0.95 -2.06
N THR A 236 2.22 -1.25 -1.30
CA THR A 236 3.48 -0.46 -1.31
C THR A 236 4.62 -1.17 -2.03
N GLY A 237 4.42 -2.43 -2.41
CA GLY A 237 5.40 -3.24 -3.12
C GLY A 237 4.75 -4.41 -3.85
N PRO A 238 5.56 -5.21 -4.55
CA PRO A 238 5.09 -6.43 -5.19
C PRO A 238 4.67 -7.47 -4.15
N GLU A 239 3.85 -8.40 -4.58
CA GLU A 239 3.54 -9.61 -3.82
C GLU A 239 4.80 -10.49 -3.74
N VAL A 240 5.11 -10.98 -2.54
CA VAL A 240 6.28 -11.82 -2.26
C VAL A 240 5.77 -13.20 -1.82
N ALA A 241 6.24 -14.24 -2.48
CA ALA A 241 5.99 -15.62 -2.05
C ALA A 241 6.89 -15.97 -0.86
N GLY A 242 6.37 -16.79 0.05
CA GLY A 242 7.07 -17.25 1.24
C GLY A 242 6.24 -18.25 2.01
N SER A 243 6.41 -18.29 3.32
CA SER A 243 5.75 -19.22 4.21
C SER A 243 5.14 -18.52 5.43
N VAL A 244 4.22 -19.18 6.11
CA VAL A 244 3.61 -18.72 7.37
C VAL A 244 3.98 -19.68 8.49
N VAL A 245 4.59 -19.11 9.53
CA VAL A 245 4.78 -19.77 10.81
C VAL A 245 3.53 -19.51 11.66
N PRO A 246 2.83 -20.55 12.14
CA PRO A 246 1.63 -20.38 12.97
C PRO A 246 1.90 -19.50 14.19
N ALA A 247 0.95 -18.66 14.55
CA ALA A 247 1.10 -17.76 15.72
C ALA A 247 1.30 -18.56 17.03
N SER A 248 0.70 -19.75 17.13
CA SER A 248 0.87 -20.67 18.27
C SER A 248 2.27 -21.24 18.42
N ALA A 249 3.05 -21.29 17.33
CA ALA A 249 4.44 -21.76 17.35
C ALA A 249 5.43 -20.70 17.85
N VAL A 250 5.01 -19.43 17.96
CA VAL A 250 5.92 -18.33 18.28
C VAL A 250 6.04 -18.14 19.77
N VAL A 251 7.27 -18.14 20.27
CA VAL A 251 7.64 -17.75 21.64
C VAL A 251 8.49 -16.50 21.61
N LEU A 252 8.32 -15.63 22.60
CA LEU A 252 9.07 -14.39 22.73
C LEU A 252 10.23 -14.56 23.71
N SER A 253 11.44 -14.24 23.27
CA SER A 253 12.63 -14.25 24.12
C SER A 253 13.57 -13.11 23.72
N GLY A 254 14.00 -12.32 24.70
CA GLY A 254 14.91 -11.19 24.45
C GLY A 254 14.32 -10.08 23.55
N GLY A 255 12.98 -9.99 23.46
CA GLY A 255 12.29 -9.04 22.56
C GLY A 255 12.16 -9.51 21.10
N GLU A 256 12.59 -10.72 20.80
CA GLU A 256 12.50 -11.34 19.48
C GLU A 256 11.55 -12.53 19.47
N GLY A 257 10.98 -12.81 18.28
CA GLY A 257 10.15 -13.99 18.03
C GLY A 257 11.02 -15.19 17.65
N TRP A 258 10.69 -16.32 18.23
CA TRP A 258 11.38 -17.61 17.98
C TRP A 258 10.34 -18.72 17.82
N CYS A 259 10.68 -19.76 17.08
CA CYS A 259 9.96 -21.02 17.10
C CYS A 259 10.95 -22.17 17.14
N TYR A 260 10.46 -23.35 17.47
CA TYR A 260 11.23 -24.61 17.42
C TYR A 260 10.83 -25.37 16.20
N VAL A 261 11.79 -25.67 15.33
CA VAL A 261 11.63 -26.42 14.08
C VAL A 261 12.19 -27.80 14.27
N GLU A 262 11.49 -28.81 13.81
CA GLU A 262 11.99 -30.19 13.82
C GLU A 262 13.03 -30.37 12.71
N GLU A 263 14.31 -30.54 13.10
CA GLU A 263 15.41 -30.83 12.17
C GLU A 263 15.62 -32.32 11.99
N SER A 264 15.29 -33.09 13.02
CA SER A 264 15.27 -34.56 13.00
C SER A 264 14.36 -35.07 14.10
N ASP A 265 14.04 -36.38 14.12
CA ASP A 265 13.09 -37.01 15.05
C ASP A 265 13.35 -36.65 16.53
N ASP A 266 14.61 -36.39 16.90
CA ASP A 266 14.99 -36.09 18.28
C ASP A 266 15.50 -34.64 18.51
N VAL A 267 15.56 -33.81 17.47
CA VAL A 267 16.17 -32.45 17.57
C VAL A 267 15.19 -31.38 17.14
N LEU A 268 14.89 -30.48 18.08
CA LEU A 268 14.09 -29.28 17.85
C LEU A 268 15.03 -28.06 17.89
N ALA A 269 15.34 -27.50 16.71
CA ALA A 269 16.21 -26.34 16.59
C ALA A 269 15.42 -25.03 16.75
N ARG A 270 15.97 -24.10 17.51
CA ARG A 270 15.36 -22.79 17.68
C ARG A 270 15.70 -21.90 16.50
N ARG A 271 14.67 -21.37 15.82
CA ARG A 271 14.83 -20.51 14.65
C ARG A 271 14.07 -19.21 14.87
N ARG A 272 14.66 -18.09 14.43
CA ARG A 272 14.08 -16.75 14.57
C ARG A 272 12.90 -16.56 13.61
N VAL A 273 11.84 -15.91 14.12
CA VAL A 273 10.63 -15.55 13.35
C VAL A 273 10.55 -14.03 13.23
N ASP A 274 10.41 -13.51 12.03
CA ASP A 274 10.10 -12.10 11.77
C ASP A 274 8.64 -11.81 12.14
N LEU A 275 8.43 -10.98 13.15
CA LEU A 275 7.10 -10.59 13.62
C LEU A 275 6.53 -9.36 12.88
N GLY A 276 7.29 -8.75 12.00
CA GLY A 276 6.92 -7.52 11.28
C GLY A 276 5.85 -7.71 10.22
N ARG A 277 5.50 -8.97 9.89
CA ARG A 277 4.55 -9.30 8.81
C ARG A 277 3.45 -10.25 9.31
N PRO A 278 2.53 -9.76 10.14
CA PRO A 278 1.45 -10.58 10.67
C PRO A 278 0.42 -10.91 9.59
N LEU A 279 -0.07 -12.14 9.58
CA LEU A 279 -1.21 -12.65 8.84
C LEU A 279 -2.25 -13.22 9.81
N ALA A 280 -3.46 -13.49 9.35
CA ALA A 280 -4.52 -14.04 10.19
C ALA A 280 -4.14 -15.38 10.85
N GLN A 281 -3.30 -16.17 10.19
CA GLN A 281 -2.89 -17.50 10.64
C GLN A 281 -1.56 -17.52 11.38
N GLY A 282 -0.77 -16.45 11.34
CA GLY A 282 0.57 -16.40 11.94
C GLY A 282 1.43 -15.28 11.39
N TYR A 283 2.71 -15.54 11.21
CA TYR A 283 3.69 -14.56 10.76
C TYR A 283 4.33 -14.99 9.44
N PHE A 284 4.25 -14.14 8.44
CA PHE A 284 4.86 -14.38 7.13
C PHE A 284 6.38 -14.29 7.20
N GLN A 285 7.04 -15.26 6.57
CA GLN A 285 8.48 -15.34 6.41
C GLN A 285 8.82 -15.38 4.91
N ALA A 286 9.62 -14.43 4.45
CA ALA A 286 10.07 -14.40 3.06
C ALA A 286 11.17 -15.43 2.76
N SER A 287 11.85 -15.89 3.81
CA SER A 287 12.93 -16.88 3.74
C SER A 287 13.17 -17.49 5.12
N GLY A 288 13.96 -18.56 5.19
CA GLY A 288 14.33 -19.19 6.45
C GLY A 288 13.35 -20.25 6.94
N PHE A 289 12.20 -20.42 6.27
CA PHE A 289 11.23 -21.49 6.52
C PHE A 289 10.70 -22.02 5.19
N GLU A 290 10.61 -23.32 5.08
CA GLU A 290 10.06 -23.98 3.90
C GLU A 290 8.63 -24.50 4.19
N PRO A 291 7.70 -24.41 3.23
CA PRO A 291 6.40 -25.05 3.37
C PRO A 291 6.54 -26.55 3.59
N GLY A 292 5.85 -27.07 4.61
CA GLY A 292 5.94 -28.47 5.01
C GLY A 292 6.94 -28.75 6.12
N GLU A 293 7.75 -27.78 6.55
CA GLU A 293 8.52 -27.93 7.79
C GLU A 293 7.59 -28.03 9.00
N HIS A 294 7.96 -28.87 9.95
CA HIS A 294 7.22 -29.06 11.20
C HIS A 294 7.75 -28.10 12.28
N VAL A 295 6.85 -27.36 12.91
CA VAL A 295 7.15 -26.45 14.00
C VAL A 295 6.34 -26.79 15.24
N VAL A 296 6.89 -26.55 16.41
CA VAL A 296 6.21 -26.79 17.68
C VAL A 296 5.12 -25.76 17.89
N ILE A 297 3.86 -26.17 17.87
CA ILE A 297 2.67 -25.33 18.09
C ILE A 297 2.13 -25.36 19.52
N ALA A 298 2.50 -26.38 20.31
CA ALA A 298 2.23 -26.48 21.74
C ALA A 298 3.50 -26.93 22.47
N GLY A 299 3.69 -26.50 23.71
CA GLY A 299 4.88 -26.82 24.51
C GLY A 299 6.11 -25.95 24.26
N ALA A 300 6.11 -25.06 23.27
CA ALA A 300 7.27 -24.23 22.89
C ALA A 300 7.83 -23.38 24.04
N GLY A 301 6.98 -22.86 24.94
CA GLY A 301 7.41 -22.12 26.13
C GLY A 301 8.17 -22.98 27.15
N LEU A 302 7.85 -24.26 27.28
CA LEU A 302 8.58 -25.18 28.15
C LEU A 302 9.95 -25.54 27.57
N LEU A 303 10.03 -25.64 26.24
CA LEU A 303 11.32 -25.84 25.56
C LEU A 303 12.24 -24.66 25.79
N LEU A 304 11.73 -23.45 25.69
CA LEU A 304 12.48 -22.22 25.93
C LEU A 304 12.97 -22.15 27.40
N ALA A 305 12.11 -22.51 28.37
CA ALA A 305 12.50 -22.55 29.76
C ALA A 305 13.60 -23.59 30.03
N ARG A 306 13.52 -24.78 29.41
CA ARG A 306 14.54 -25.84 29.53
C ARG A 306 15.88 -25.40 28.92
N GLU A 307 15.84 -24.76 27.76
CA GLU A 307 17.05 -24.25 27.08
C GLU A 307 17.72 -23.14 27.88
N THR A 308 16.96 -22.17 28.39
CA THR A 308 17.49 -21.03 29.15
C THR A 308 17.83 -21.40 30.59
N GLY A 309 17.08 -22.31 31.22
CA GLY A 309 17.34 -22.81 32.58
C GLY A 309 18.56 -23.74 32.66
N GLY A 310 18.86 -24.51 31.59
CA GLY A 310 20.04 -25.35 31.50
C GLY A 310 21.33 -24.51 31.35
N ALA A 311 21.25 -23.34 30.71
CA ALA A 311 22.40 -22.42 30.58
C ALA A 311 22.76 -21.74 31.92
N ALA A 312 21.80 -21.51 32.81
CA ALA A 312 22.04 -20.92 34.13
C ALA A 312 22.61 -21.91 35.18
N ALA A 313 22.61 -23.21 34.91
CA ALA A 313 23.13 -24.25 35.79
C ALA A 313 24.58 -24.70 35.45
N SER A 314 25.17 -24.12 34.41
CA SER A 314 26.55 -24.46 33.93
C SER A 314 27.62 -23.37 34.16
N ASP A 315 27.30 -22.33 34.95
CA ASP A 315 28.27 -21.30 35.42
C ASP A 315 28.71 -21.57 36.89
#